data_962a2bf307ca2ce1d5d49a536113d496
#
_entry.id   962a2bf307ca2ce1d5d49a536113d496
#
_cell.length_a   1.000
_cell.length_b   1.000
_cell.length_c   1.000
_cell.angle_alpha   90.00
_cell.angle_beta   90.00
_cell.angle_gamma   90.00
#
_symmetry.space_group_name_H-M   'P 1'
#
loop_
_entity.id
_entity.type
_entity.pdbx_description
1 polymer ?
#
loop_
_entity_poly.entity_id
_entity_poly.type
_entity_poly.pdbx_seq_one_letter_code
_entity_poly.pdbx_strand_id
1 'polypeptide(L)'
;MQWQTNLPLIAILRGITPEEALAYVGAVIDAGFDAVEIPLNSPQWEKSIPAVVEAYGDKALIGAGTVLNTERVDQLAQMGCRLIVTPNIQPEVIRRAVSYGMTVCPGCATATEAFAALDAGAQALKVFPSSAFGPDYIKALKAVLPPEVPVFAVGGVTPENLAQWIKAGCTGAGLGSDLYRAGQSVERTQRQAAAFVKAYREAVQ
;
A
#
# COMPACT_ATOMS: atom_id res chain seq x y z
N MET A 1 17.03 4.55 1.55
CA MET A 1 15.93 4.96 0.65
C MET A 1 14.78 5.47 1.51
N GLN A 2 14.18 6.60 1.17
CA GLN A 2 13.14 7.21 2.00
C GLN A 2 11.78 7.03 1.33
N TRP A 3 10.75 6.71 2.11
CA TRP A 3 9.39 6.67 1.61
C TRP A 3 8.95 8.06 1.16
N GLN A 4 8.24 8.13 0.03
CA GLN A 4 8.02 9.41 -0.66
C GLN A 4 6.83 10.23 -0.15
N THR A 5 5.96 9.63 0.68
CA THR A 5 4.78 10.32 1.20
C THR A 5 5.01 10.82 2.62
N ASN A 6 4.19 11.78 3.06
CA ASN A 6 4.30 12.34 4.42
C ASN A 6 3.73 11.39 5.47
N LEU A 7 2.68 10.64 5.11
CA LEU A 7 2.05 9.65 5.97
C LEU A 7 2.32 8.25 5.40
N PRO A 8 3.12 7.41 6.07
CA PRO A 8 3.43 6.08 5.54
C PRO A 8 2.31 5.06 5.83
N LEU A 9 1.10 5.40 5.41
CA LEU A 9 -0.06 4.52 5.41
C LEU A 9 -0.60 4.43 3.98
N ILE A 10 -0.82 3.20 3.50
CA ILE A 10 -1.35 2.97 2.17
C ILE A 10 -2.80 2.51 2.31
N ALA A 11 -3.73 3.29 1.76
CA ALA A 11 -5.14 2.91 1.70
C ALA A 11 -5.34 1.86 0.60
N ILE A 12 -5.92 0.72 0.96
CA ILE A 12 -6.21 -0.39 0.04
C ILE A 12 -7.73 -0.45 -0.12
N LEU A 13 -8.22 -0.07 -1.31
CA LEU A 13 -9.67 0.02 -1.56
C LEU A 13 -10.16 -1.16 -2.40
N ARG A 14 -9.94 -2.37 -1.91
CA ARG A 14 -10.31 -3.61 -2.60
C ARG A 14 -11.82 -3.73 -2.76
N GLY A 15 -12.26 -3.89 -4.01
CA GLY A 15 -13.67 -4.07 -4.34
C GLY A 15 -14.41 -2.78 -4.63
N ILE A 16 -13.73 -1.63 -4.63
CA ILE A 16 -14.38 -0.35 -4.94
C ILE A 16 -14.85 -0.31 -6.40
N THR A 17 -16.00 0.30 -6.61
CA THR A 17 -16.59 0.49 -7.95
C THR A 17 -16.18 1.84 -8.53
N PRO A 18 -16.27 2.02 -9.88
CA PRO A 18 -15.99 3.32 -10.48
C PRO A 18 -16.89 4.45 -9.95
N GLU A 19 -18.14 4.13 -9.64
CA GLU A 19 -19.10 5.10 -9.11
C GLU A 19 -18.74 5.61 -7.73
N GLU A 20 -18.06 4.77 -6.93
CA GLU A 20 -17.67 5.10 -5.56
C GLU A 20 -16.26 5.70 -5.46
N ALA A 21 -15.40 5.43 -6.44
CA ALA A 21 -13.97 5.63 -6.33
C ALA A 21 -13.58 7.06 -5.93
N LEU A 22 -14.12 8.08 -6.59
CA LEU A 22 -13.75 9.47 -6.31
C LEU A 22 -14.15 9.91 -4.91
N ALA A 23 -15.34 9.56 -4.46
CA ALA A 23 -15.83 9.94 -3.14
C ALA A 23 -15.01 9.28 -2.00
N TYR A 24 -14.70 7.99 -2.15
CA TYR A 24 -13.99 7.24 -1.12
C TYR A 24 -12.49 7.59 -1.08
N VAL A 25 -11.87 7.76 -2.25
CA VAL A 25 -10.48 8.22 -2.31
C VAL A 25 -10.38 9.64 -1.73
N GLY A 26 -11.31 10.54 -2.08
CA GLY A 26 -11.36 11.87 -1.49
C GLY A 26 -11.48 11.82 0.03
N ALA A 27 -12.31 10.92 0.56
CA ALA A 27 -12.49 10.76 2.00
C ALA A 27 -11.20 10.34 2.73
N VAL A 28 -10.43 9.41 2.18
CA VAL A 28 -9.17 8.98 2.82
C VAL A 28 -8.09 10.06 2.68
N ILE A 29 -8.03 10.77 1.56
CA ILE A 29 -7.09 11.89 1.37
C ILE A 29 -7.41 13.03 2.33
N ASP A 30 -8.68 13.37 2.51
CA ASP A 30 -9.12 14.42 3.45
C ASP A 30 -8.75 14.05 4.91
N ALA A 31 -8.73 12.77 5.23
CA ALA A 31 -8.29 12.30 6.55
C ALA A 31 -6.77 12.39 6.76
N GLY A 32 -5.99 12.54 5.69
CA GLY A 32 -4.54 12.69 5.75
C GLY A 32 -3.73 11.64 4.98
N PHE A 33 -4.37 10.66 4.34
CA PHE A 33 -3.67 9.69 3.49
C PHE A 33 -3.12 10.38 2.25
N ASP A 34 -1.90 10.04 1.88
CA ASP A 34 -1.27 10.47 0.63
C ASP A 34 -0.67 9.31 -0.18
N ALA A 35 -1.14 8.10 0.08
CA ALA A 35 -0.89 6.92 -0.75
C ALA A 35 -2.16 6.05 -0.79
N VAL A 36 -2.64 5.75 -2.00
CA VAL A 36 -3.87 4.99 -2.23
C VAL A 36 -3.64 3.99 -3.36
N GLU A 37 -4.03 2.75 -3.16
CA GLU A 37 -4.02 1.76 -4.23
C GLU A 37 -5.40 1.10 -4.40
N ILE A 38 -5.75 0.84 -5.65
CA ILE A 38 -6.93 0.07 -6.02
C ILE A 38 -6.45 -1.29 -6.52
N PRO A 39 -6.78 -2.38 -5.82
CA PRO A 39 -6.41 -3.72 -6.27
C PRO A 39 -7.09 -4.09 -7.58
N LEU A 40 -6.35 -4.79 -8.46
CA LEU A 40 -6.85 -5.20 -9.78
C LEU A 40 -7.92 -6.30 -9.72
N ASN A 41 -8.23 -6.82 -8.56
CA ASN A 41 -9.41 -7.65 -8.34
C ASN A 41 -10.62 -6.86 -7.85
N SER A 42 -10.63 -5.56 -8.10
CA SER A 42 -11.80 -4.68 -7.94
C SER A 42 -12.56 -4.56 -9.25
N PRO A 43 -13.90 -4.38 -9.23
CA PRO A 43 -14.68 -4.33 -10.47
C PRO A 43 -14.36 -3.08 -11.29
N GLN A 44 -14.19 -3.28 -12.59
CA GLN A 44 -13.94 -2.19 -13.56
C GLN A 44 -12.82 -1.22 -13.13
N TRP A 45 -11.74 -1.77 -12.58
CA TRP A 45 -10.60 -0.96 -12.14
C TRP A 45 -10.00 -0.11 -13.28
N GLU A 46 -10.16 -0.56 -14.51
CA GLU A 46 -9.71 0.16 -15.71
C GLU A 46 -10.41 1.52 -15.87
N LYS A 47 -11.58 1.67 -15.27
CA LYS A 47 -12.30 2.96 -15.22
C LYS A 47 -11.98 3.73 -13.95
N SER A 48 -11.88 3.03 -12.81
CA SER A 48 -11.65 3.67 -11.51
C SER A 48 -10.28 4.33 -11.44
N ILE A 49 -9.22 3.62 -11.84
CA ILE A 49 -7.85 4.09 -11.66
C ILE A 49 -7.57 5.37 -12.46
N PRO A 50 -7.88 5.45 -13.76
CA PRO A 50 -7.65 6.71 -14.50
C PRO A 50 -8.41 7.89 -13.91
N ALA A 51 -9.65 7.69 -13.47
CA ALA A 51 -10.45 8.75 -12.86
C ALA A 51 -9.83 9.25 -11.56
N VAL A 52 -9.33 8.34 -10.72
CA VAL A 52 -8.66 8.69 -9.46
C VAL A 52 -7.33 9.39 -9.71
N VAL A 53 -6.56 8.95 -10.68
CA VAL A 53 -5.30 9.61 -11.08
C VAL A 53 -5.58 11.04 -11.54
N GLU A 54 -6.58 11.25 -12.38
CA GLU A 54 -6.95 12.58 -12.86
C GLU A 54 -7.36 13.51 -11.72
N ALA A 55 -8.17 13.00 -10.78
CA ALA A 55 -8.71 13.82 -9.70
C ALA A 55 -7.69 14.09 -8.57
N TYR A 56 -6.83 13.13 -8.25
CA TYR A 56 -6.01 13.14 -7.04
C TYR A 56 -4.52 12.88 -7.25
N GLY A 57 -4.08 12.64 -8.47
CA GLY A 57 -2.69 12.30 -8.76
C GLY A 57 -1.68 13.38 -8.40
N ASP A 58 -2.10 14.62 -8.26
CA ASP A 58 -1.30 15.75 -7.79
C ASP A 58 -1.25 15.88 -6.26
N LYS A 59 -2.14 15.19 -5.55
CA LYS A 59 -2.29 15.27 -4.09
C LYS A 59 -1.79 14.05 -3.36
N ALA A 60 -1.75 12.90 -4.04
CA ALA A 60 -1.42 11.63 -3.43
C ALA A 60 -0.69 10.71 -4.43
N LEU A 61 0.03 9.75 -3.89
CA LEU A 61 0.65 8.67 -4.64
C LEU A 61 -0.44 7.64 -4.97
N ILE A 62 -0.94 7.67 -6.20
CA ILE A 62 -2.03 6.81 -6.65
C ILE A 62 -1.47 5.62 -7.41
N GLY A 63 -1.97 4.45 -7.10
CA GLY A 63 -1.54 3.24 -7.76
C GLY A 63 -2.51 2.07 -7.72
N ALA A 64 -1.97 0.90 -7.99
CA ALA A 64 -2.71 -0.35 -8.07
C ALA A 64 -2.08 -1.41 -7.19
N GLY A 65 -2.93 -2.29 -6.66
CA GLY A 65 -2.52 -3.48 -5.94
C GLY A 65 -2.85 -4.75 -6.70
N THR A 66 -2.34 -5.88 -6.22
CA THR A 66 -2.55 -7.19 -6.83
C THR A 66 -2.13 -7.20 -8.30
N VAL A 67 -0.99 -6.58 -8.58
CA VAL A 67 -0.39 -6.49 -9.92
C VAL A 67 0.49 -7.72 -10.13
N LEU A 68 0.09 -8.61 -11.04
CA LEU A 68 0.66 -9.96 -11.12
C LEU A 68 1.46 -10.24 -12.40
N ASN A 69 1.51 -9.31 -13.34
CA ASN A 69 2.27 -9.47 -14.58
C ASN A 69 2.73 -8.14 -15.16
N THR A 70 3.65 -8.19 -16.10
CA THR A 70 4.25 -7.01 -16.71
C THR A 70 3.30 -6.26 -17.63
N GLU A 71 2.37 -6.94 -18.27
CA GLU A 71 1.36 -6.31 -19.14
C GLU A 71 0.47 -5.35 -18.34
N ARG A 72 0.12 -5.74 -17.12
CA ARG A 72 -0.63 -4.85 -16.21
C ARG A 72 0.19 -3.63 -15.81
N VAL A 73 1.48 -3.81 -15.55
CA VAL A 73 2.38 -2.68 -15.26
C VAL A 73 2.40 -1.68 -16.42
N ASP A 74 2.53 -2.15 -17.66
CA ASP A 74 2.51 -1.30 -18.85
C ASP A 74 1.19 -0.53 -18.98
N GLN A 75 0.07 -1.22 -18.75
CA GLN A 75 -1.26 -0.62 -18.79
C GLN A 75 -1.43 0.46 -17.72
N LEU A 76 -0.98 0.18 -16.50
CA LEU A 76 -1.05 1.11 -15.37
C LEU A 76 -0.14 2.32 -15.57
N ALA A 77 1.02 2.14 -16.19
CA ALA A 77 1.89 3.25 -16.56
C ALA A 77 1.18 4.23 -17.49
N GLN A 78 0.46 3.72 -18.50
CA GLN A 78 -0.32 4.54 -19.43
C GLN A 78 -1.46 5.30 -18.73
N MET A 79 -1.98 4.76 -17.61
CA MET A 79 -3.01 5.40 -16.80
C MET A 79 -2.46 6.48 -15.87
N GLY A 80 -1.14 6.62 -15.76
CA GLY A 80 -0.52 7.58 -14.86
C GLY A 80 -0.32 7.09 -13.43
N CYS A 81 -0.43 5.78 -13.17
CA CYS A 81 -0.11 5.20 -11.88
C CYS A 81 1.35 5.41 -11.51
N ARG A 82 1.62 5.68 -10.24
CA ARG A 82 2.97 5.86 -9.70
C ARG A 82 3.31 4.93 -8.54
N LEU A 83 2.38 4.08 -8.13
CA LEU A 83 2.56 3.11 -7.05
C LEU A 83 2.09 1.73 -7.52
N ILE A 84 2.94 0.73 -7.36
CA ILE A 84 2.63 -0.67 -7.62
C ILE A 84 2.79 -1.45 -6.32
N VAL A 85 1.73 -2.13 -5.92
CA VAL A 85 1.70 -3.03 -4.76
C VAL A 85 1.36 -4.44 -5.24
N THR A 86 2.08 -5.43 -4.74
CA THR A 86 1.88 -6.83 -5.13
C THR A 86 1.72 -7.72 -3.91
N PRO A 87 1.06 -8.88 -4.04
CA PRO A 87 0.97 -9.83 -2.93
C PRO A 87 2.18 -10.76 -2.84
N ASN A 88 3.07 -10.74 -3.84
CA ASN A 88 4.15 -11.69 -4.02
C ASN A 88 5.39 -11.00 -4.60
N ILE A 89 6.47 -11.75 -4.76
CA ILE A 89 7.67 -11.28 -5.41
C ILE A 89 7.80 -11.90 -6.80
N GLN A 90 7.70 -11.03 -7.80
CA GLN A 90 8.04 -11.35 -9.19
C GLN A 90 9.04 -10.28 -9.67
N PRO A 91 10.32 -10.64 -9.78
CA PRO A 91 11.37 -9.66 -10.14
C PRO A 91 11.08 -8.90 -11.43
N GLU A 92 10.49 -9.56 -12.43
CA GLU A 92 10.15 -8.94 -13.71
C GLU A 92 9.11 -7.82 -13.57
N VAL A 93 8.11 -8.03 -12.73
CA VAL A 93 7.08 -7.02 -12.43
C VAL A 93 7.72 -5.82 -11.74
N ILE A 94 8.59 -6.08 -10.76
CA ILE A 94 9.30 -5.02 -10.01
C ILE A 94 10.18 -4.21 -10.97
N ARG A 95 11.02 -4.88 -11.77
CA ARG A 95 11.91 -4.20 -12.72
C ARG A 95 11.13 -3.36 -13.73
N ARG A 96 10.03 -3.88 -14.24
CA ARG A 96 9.19 -3.17 -15.21
C ARG A 96 8.60 -1.91 -14.60
N ALA A 97 8.06 -1.99 -13.40
CA ALA A 97 7.50 -0.84 -12.69
C ALA A 97 8.58 0.21 -12.36
N VAL A 98 9.74 -0.23 -11.90
CA VAL A 98 10.88 0.65 -11.63
C VAL A 98 11.35 1.35 -12.92
N SER A 99 11.35 0.66 -14.06
CA SER A 99 11.73 1.25 -15.35
C SER A 99 10.81 2.41 -15.78
N TYR A 100 9.57 2.43 -15.31
CA TYR A 100 8.64 3.54 -15.52
C TYR A 100 8.74 4.63 -14.45
N GLY A 101 9.67 4.50 -13.50
CA GLY A 101 9.80 5.46 -12.40
C GLY A 101 8.74 5.31 -11.30
N MET A 102 8.02 4.20 -11.27
CA MET A 102 7.01 3.94 -10.24
C MET A 102 7.66 3.53 -8.92
N THR A 103 7.01 3.85 -7.82
CA THR A 103 7.32 3.30 -6.50
C THR A 103 6.74 1.89 -6.39
N VAL A 104 7.55 0.92 -5.98
CA VAL A 104 7.11 -0.48 -5.88
C VAL A 104 7.23 -0.95 -4.44
N CYS A 105 6.12 -1.45 -3.90
CA CYS A 105 6.03 -2.02 -2.56
C CYS A 105 5.53 -3.46 -2.67
N PRO A 106 6.41 -4.43 -3.03
CA PRO A 106 6.01 -5.80 -3.28
C PRO A 106 5.87 -6.59 -1.99
N GLY A 107 4.97 -7.57 -2.01
CA GLY A 107 4.67 -8.44 -0.87
C GLY A 107 5.62 -9.60 -0.74
N CYS A 108 6.24 -9.74 0.42
CA CYS A 108 7.12 -10.84 0.78
C CYS A 108 6.75 -11.44 2.13
N ALA A 109 7.19 -12.67 2.35
CA ALA A 109 7.00 -13.36 3.61
C ALA A 109 8.32 -13.91 4.17
N THR A 110 9.37 -14.02 3.35
CA THR A 110 10.67 -14.60 3.75
C THR A 110 11.83 -13.66 3.45
N ALA A 111 12.97 -13.90 4.08
CA ALA A 111 14.19 -13.15 3.80
C ALA A 111 14.62 -13.28 2.33
N THR A 112 14.55 -14.49 1.76
CA THR A 112 14.89 -14.72 0.35
C THR A 112 14.06 -13.85 -0.58
N GLU A 113 12.76 -13.78 -0.36
CA GLU A 113 11.86 -12.95 -1.14
C GLU A 113 12.16 -11.46 -0.95
N ALA A 114 12.41 -11.02 0.28
CA ALA A 114 12.73 -9.63 0.58
C ALA A 114 14.01 -9.18 -0.17
N PHE A 115 15.07 -9.97 -0.11
CA PHE A 115 16.31 -9.65 -0.82
C PHE A 115 16.15 -9.70 -2.34
N ALA A 116 15.37 -10.66 -2.86
CA ALA A 116 15.07 -10.72 -4.30
C ALA A 116 14.31 -9.46 -4.76
N ALA A 117 13.40 -8.96 -3.95
CA ALA A 117 12.68 -7.72 -4.25
C ALA A 117 13.63 -6.51 -4.30
N LEU A 118 14.53 -6.38 -3.34
CA LEU A 118 15.50 -5.30 -3.30
C LEU A 118 16.46 -5.37 -4.50
N ASP A 119 16.93 -6.57 -4.85
CA ASP A 119 17.78 -6.78 -6.02
C ASP A 119 17.08 -6.39 -7.33
N ALA A 120 15.78 -6.55 -7.40
CA ALA A 120 14.99 -6.13 -8.55
C ALA A 120 14.70 -4.63 -8.59
N GLY A 121 15.02 -3.89 -7.51
CA GLY A 121 14.90 -2.43 -7.44
C GLY A 121 13.73 -1.92 -6.61
N ALA A 122 13.03 -2.76 -5.84
CA ALA A 122 11.97 -2.31 -4.97
C ALA A 122 12.48 -1.28 -3.95
N GLN A 123 11.73 -0.20 -3.74
CA GLN A 123 12.10 0.88 -2.82
C GLN A 123 11.52 0.68 -1.43
N ALA A 124 10.55 -0.22 -1.29
CA ALA A 124 9.90 -0.56 -0.03
C ALA A 124 9.51 -2.03 -0.05
N LEU A 125 9.23 -2.59 1.09
CA LEU A 125 8.76 -3.98 1.23
C LEU A 125 7.44 -4.01 1.99
N LYS A 126 6.55 -4.88 1.55
CA LYS A 126 5.32 -5.22 2.23
C LYS A 126 5.48 -6.62 2.82
N VAL A 127 5.28 -6.78 4.12
CA VAL A 127 5.20 -8.12 4.73
C VAL A 127 3.73 -8.54 4.75
N PHE A 128 3.44 -9.64 4.06
CA PHE A 128 2.06 -10.08 3.82
C PHE A 128 1.92 -11.60 3.85
N PRO A 129 0.93 -12.14 4.55
CA PRO A 129 0.02 -11.46 5.48
C PRO A 129 0.64 -11.27 6.88
N SER A 130 0.76 -10.03 7.32
CA SER A 130 1.46 -9.71 8.57
C SER A 130 0.81 -10.37 9.80
N SER A 131 -0.52 -10.46 9.84
CA SER A 131 -1.24 -11.08 10.96
C SER A 131 -0.89 -12.56 11.18
N ALA A 132 -0.50 -13.26 10.10
CA ALA A 132 -0.10 -14.67 10.20
C ALA A 132 1.30 -14.85 10.82
N PHE A 133 2.17 -13.87 10.68
CA PHE A 133 3.56 -13.94 11.14
C PHE A 133 3.79 -13.24 12.48
N GLY A 134 3.13 -12.13 12.70
CA GLY A 134 3.26 -11.33 13.94
C GLY A 134 4.40 -10.32 13.93
N PRO A 135 4.40 -9.39 14.91
CA PRO A 135 5.41 -8.34 15.00
C PRO A 135 6.84 -8.86 15.21
N ASP A 136 7.02 -9.93 15.97
CA ASP A 136 8.34 -10.50 16.24
C ASP A 136 9.01 -11.04 14.96
N TYR A 137 8.22 -11.57 14.04
CA TYR A 137 8.72 -12.03 12.74
C TYR A 137 9.28 -10.86 11.93
N ILE A 138 8.57 -9.74 11.89
CA ILE A 138 9.03 -8.52 11.19
C ILE A 138 10.29 -7.97 11.85
N LYS A 139 10.34 -7.95 13.18
CA LYS A 139 11.53 -7.51 13.91
C LYS A 139 12.74 -8.36 13.55
N ALA A 140 12.59 -9.68 13.44
CA ALA A 140 13.65 -10.59 13.05
C ALA A 140 14.10 -10.35 11.60
N LEU A 141 13.19 -10.16 10.67
CA LEU A 141 13.53 -9.81 9.28
C LEU A 141 14.32 -8.49 9.21
N LYS A 142 13.89 -7.49 9.95
CA LYS A 142 14.55 -6.18 9.95
C LYS A 142 15.97 -6.23 10.51
N ALA A 143 16.31 -7.22 11.32
CA ALA A 143 17.65 -7.41 11.84
C ALA A 143 18.69 -7.71 10.72
N VAL A 144 18.24 -8.28 9.59
CA VAL A 144 19.10 -8.63 8.45
C VAL A 144 18.90 -7.74 7.23
N LEU A 145 17.79 -7.02 7.15
CA LEU A 145 17.54 -6.08 6.06
C LEU A 145 18.35 -4.79 6.23
N PRO A 146 18.71 -4.10 5.12
CA PRO A 146 19.29 -2.77 5.22
C PRO A 146 18.40 -1.84 6.07
N PRO A 147 18.95 -1.12 7.05
CA PRO A 147 18.14 -0.34 8.00
C PRO A 147 17.27 0.73 7.36
N GLU A 148 17.69 1.26 6.21
CA GLU A 148 17.01 2.34 5.49
C GLU A 148 15.80 1.86 4.68
N VAL A 149 15.60 0.57 4.51
CA VAL A 149 14.49 0.03 3.71
C VAL A 149 13.17 0.19 4.45
N PRO A 150 12.22 0.94 3.90
CA PRO A 150 10.87 1.02 4.47
C PRO A 150 10.15 -0.34 4.43
N VAL A 151 9.61 -0.76 5.55
CA VAL A 151 8.82 -1.99 5.66
C VAL A 151 7.40 -1.66 6.10
N PHE A 152 6.44 -2.18 5.39
CA PHE A 152 5.01 -1.98 5.64
C PHE A 152 4.36 -3.27 6.11
N ALA A 153 3.64 -3.21 7.24
CA ALA A 153 2.80 -4.32 7.67
C ALA A 153 1.49 -4.29 6.89
N VAL A 154 1.11 -5.41 6.29
CA VAL A 154 -0.13 -5.52 5.51
C VAL A 154 -0.84 -6.83 5.86
N GLY A 155 -2.13 -6.74 6.15
CA GLY A 155 -2.97 -7.86 6.56
C GLY A 155 -3.22 -7.88 8.07
N GLY A 156 -4.47 -7.67 8.45
CA GLY A 156 -4.91 -7.69 9.84
C GLY A 156 -4.51 -6.48 10.67
N VAL A 157 -4.09 -5.39 10.04
CA VAL A 157 -3.74 -4.15 10.74
C VAL A 157 -5.01 -3.37 11.07
N THR A 158 -5.13 -2.98 12.34
CA THR A 158 -6.25 -2.17 12.87
C THR A 158 -5.70 -0.92 13.55
N PRO A 159 -6.52 0.10 13.82
CA PRO A 159 -6.08 1.25 14.62
C PRO A 159 -5.56 0.83 15.99
N GLU A 160 -6.15 -0.21 16.60
CA GLU A 160 -5.78 -0.70 17.92
C GLU A 160 -4.43 -1.43 17.95
N ASN A 161 -4.05 -2.10 16.87
CA ASN A 161 -2.78 -2.86 16.83
C ASN A 161 -1.67 -2.17 16.02
N LEU A 162 -1.93 -1.04 15.37
CA LEU A 162 -0.95 -0.35 14.52
C LEU A 162 0.36 -0.06 15.27
N ALA A 163 0.25 0.37 16.52
CA ALA A 163 1.43 0.70 17.34
C ALA A 163 2.38 -0.49 17.52
N GLN A 164 1.87 -1.72 17.56
CA GLN A 164 2.70 -2.93 17.68
C GLN A 164 3.59 -3.13 16.45
N TRP A 165 3.05 -2.86 15.27
CA TRP A 165 3.79 -2.98 14.01
C TRP A 165 4.86 -1.90 13.90
N ILE A 166 4.54 -0.67 14.27
CA ILE A 166 5.51 0.43 14.30
C ILE A 166 6.63 0.13 15.29
N LYS A 167 6.29 -0.36 16.48
CA LYS A 167 7.26 -0.76 17.50
C LYS A 167 8.17 -1.90 17.04
N ALA A 168 7.68 -2.81 16.20
CA ALA A 168 8.46 -3.90 15.61
C ALA A 168 9.46 -3.40 14.56
N GLY A 169 9.36 -2.14 14.15
CA GLY A 169 10.25 -1.51 13.19
C GLY A 169 9.64 -1.24 11.82
N CYS A 170 8.33 -1.45 11.65
CA CYS A 170 7.65 -1.03 10.41
C CYS A 170 7.69 0.48 10.27
N THR A 171 7.94 0.94 9.05
CA THR A 171 7.81 2.36 8.67
C THR A 171 6.33 2.77 8.70
N GLY A 172 5.46 1.88 8.26
CA GLY A 172 4.04 2.11 8.18
C GLY A 172 3.26 0.83 7.91
N ALA A 173 2.09 0.97 7.32
CA ALA A 173 1.19 -0.14 7.07
C ALA A 173 0.32 0.08 5.84
N GLY A 174 -0.13 -1.02 5.24
CA GLY A 174 -1.21 -1.01 4.26
C GLY A 174 -2.51 -1.45 4.93
N LEU A 175 -3.56 -0.66 4.78
CA LEU A 175 -4.82 -0.83 5.48
C LEU A 175 -5.89 -1.31 4.50
N GLY A 176 -6.31 -2.56 4.69
CA GLY A 176 -7.31 -3.21 3.84
C GLY A 176 -8.69 -3.22 4.50
N SER A 177 -9.15 -4.41 4.91
CA SER A 177 -10.54 -4.63 5.33
C SER A 177 -10.99 -3.84 6.55
N ASP A 178 -10.08 -3.38 7.40
CA ASP A 178 -10.43 -2.56 8.56
C ASP A 178 -10.62 -1.08 8.19
N LEU A 179 -10.06 -0.66 7.07
CA LEU A 179 -10.30 0.68 6.49
C LEU A 179 -11.52 0.69 5.58
N TYR A 180 -11.60 -0.25 4.65
CA TYR A 180 -12.61 -0.30 3.60
C TYR A 180 -13.00 -1.73 3.26
N ARG A 181 -14.31 -1.95 3.12
CA ARG A 181 -14.89 -3.18 2.55
C ARG A 181 -15.91 -2.80 1.51
N ALA A 182 -16.02 -3.58 0.44
CA ALA A 182 -17.02 -3.38 -0.61
C ALA A 182 -18.42 -3.23 0.00
N GLY A 183 -19.15 -2.19 -0.42
CA GLY A 183 -20.48 -1.88 0.11
C GLY A 183 -20.50 -1.04 1.40
N GLN A 184 -19.34 -0.76 1.99
CA GLN A 184 -19.24 0.10 3.17
C GLN A 184 -19.61 1.55 2.84
N SER A 185 -20.22 2.27 3.78
CA SER A 185 -20.53 3.69 3.61
C SER A 185 -19.28 4.57 3.58
N VAL A 186 -19.38 5.72 2.92
CA VAL A 186 -18.28 6.69 2.90
C VAL A 186 -18.01 7.24 4.30
N GLU A 187 -19.02 7.44 5.11
CA GLU A 187 -18.90 7.93 6.49
C GLU A 187 -18.10 6.96 7.36
N ARG A 188 -18.32 5.64 7.22
CA ARG A 188 -17.53 4.66 7.93
C ARG A 188 -16.08 4.69 7.46
N THR A 189 -15.84 4.82 6.17
CA THR A 189 -14.49 4.92 5.62
C THR A 189 -13.77 6.16 6.15
N GLN A 190 -14.45 7.29 6.23
CA GLN A 190 -13.91 8.52 6.84
C GLN A 190 -13.51 8.31 8.30
N ARG A 191 -14.38 7.68 9.09
CA ARG A 191 -14.09 7.40 10.50
C ARG A 191 -12.89 6.47 10.68
N GLN A 192 -12.82 5.40 9.89
CA GLN A 192 -11.72 4.46 9.95
C GLN A 192 -10.41 5.11 9.50
N ALA A 193 -10.44 5.90 8.44
CA ALA A 193 -9.27 6.64 7.98
C ALA A 193 -8.75 7.60 9.07
N ALA A 194 -9.64 8.36 9.69
CA ALA A 194 -9.27 9.26 10.79
C ALA A 194 -8.68 8.49 11.99
N ALA A 195 -9.25 7.33 12.32
CA ALA A 195 -8.75 6.49 13.40
C ALA A 195 -7.34 5.98 13.13
N PHE A 196 -7.04 5.54 11.89
CA PHE A 196 -5.70 5.11 11.50
C PHE A 196 -4.68 6.26 11.54
N VAL A 197 -5.04 7.43 11.04
CA VAL A 197 -4.16 8.60 11.06
C VAL A 197 -3.82 8.99 12.50
N LYS A 198 -4.82 9.01 13.37
CA LYS A 198 -4.62 9.27 14.80
C LYS A 198 -3.71 8.23 15.44
N ALA A 199 -4.00 6.94 15.23
CA ALA A 199 -3.21 5.84 15.77
C ALA A 199 -1.74 5.91 15.32
N TYR A 200 -1.50 6.23 14.05
CA TYR A 200 -0.14 6.39 13.53
C TYR A 200 0.59 7.54 14.22
N ARG A 201 -0.04 8.71 14.32
CA ARG A 201 0.57 9.89 14.96
C ARG A 201 0.92 9.62 16.42
N GLU A 202 0.05 8.91 17.13
CA GLU A 202 0.31 8.52 18.52
C GLU A 202 1.45 7.49 18.63
N ALA A 203 1.56 6.57 17.67
CA ALA A 203 2.58 5.52 17.69
C ALA A 203 4.00 6.04 17.44
N VAL A 204 4.15 7.18 16.76
CA VAL A 204 5.47 7.75 16.40
C VAL A 204 5.90 8.91 17.30
N GLN A 205 5.08 9.29 18.29
CA GLN A 205 5.44 10.25 19.34
C GLN A 205 6.33 9.60 20.39
#